data_25860c054b6e87785c1647af260daa26
#
_entry.id   25860c054b6e87785c1647af260daa26
#
_cell.length_a   1.000
_cell.length_b   1.000
_cell.length_c   1.000
_cell.angle_alpha   90.00
_cell.angle_beta   90.00
_cell.angle_gamma   90.00
#
_symmetry.space_group_name_H-M   'P 1'
#
loop_
_entity.id
_entity.type
_entity.pdbx_description
1 polymer ?
#
loop_
_entity_poly.entity_id
_entity_poly.type
_entity_poly.pdbx_seq_one_letter_code
_entity_poly.pdbx_strand_id
1 'polypeptide(L)'
;LYVTSDDSVIQFDLEAPNPAATITTVHSGFDFIGALQLGPDGKIYAANTGNQSALDVINAPEELGVLCGYTNAGIALAPGTSAIIGLPPFIQSFFLASIVVENNCLGESTQFNVSTSQAFDEILWNFGDGLPTGTSTAINPSYNYANPGTYTVTAEITSGTEINTFS
;
A
#
# COMPACT_ATOMS: atom_id res chain seq x y z
N LEU A 1 -13.19 -5.56 -6.01
CA LEU A 1 -13.47 -6.17 -4.71
C LEU A 1 -13.54 -7.70 -4.83
N TYR A 2 -12.95 -8.41 -3.87
CA TYR A 2 -13.02 -9.87 -3.80
C TYR A 2 -13.73 -10.35 -2.54
N VAL A 3 -14.47 -11.43 -2.66
CA VAL A 3 -15.21 -12.07 -1.58
C VAL A 3 -15.07 -13.58 -1.72
N THR A 4 -14.91 -14.29 -0.60
CA THR A 4 -15.00 -15.75 -0.57
C THR A 4 -16.42 -16.19 -0.25
N SER A 5 -16.87 -17.27 -0.88
CA SER A 5 -18.12 -17.94 -0.60
C SER A 5 -17.91 -19.45 -0.70
N ASP A 6 -17.85 -20.11 0.45
CA ASP A 6 -17.57 -21.54 0.59
C ASP A 6 -16.31 -21.99 -0.19
N ASP A 7 -16.50 -22.53 -1.39
CA ASP A 7 -15.47 -23.08 -2.28
C ASP A 7 -15.07 -22.14 -3.42
N SER A 8 -15.52 -20.88 -3.38
CA SER A 8 -15.39 -19.96 -4.51
C SER A 8 -14.78 -18.63 -4.10
N VAL A 9 -14.06 -18.00 -5.04
CA VAL A 9 -13.65 -16.60 -4.99
C VAL A 9 -14.39 -15.82 -6.05
N ILE A 10 -15.07 -14.77 -5.61
CA ILE A 10 -15.93 -13.91 -6.42
C ILE A 10 -15.34 -12.52 -6.50
N GLN A 11 -15.35 -11.95 -7.70
CA GLN A 11 -14.90 -10.58 -7.95
C GLN A 11 -16.10 -9.69 -8.31
N PHE A 12 -16.06 -8.44 -7.83
CA PHE A 12 -16.98 -7.36 -8.20
C PHE A 12 -16.16 -6.19 -8.76
N ASP A 13 -16.68 -5.61 -9.85
CA ASP A 13 -16.16 -4.34 -10.36
C ASP A 13 -16.85 -3.18 -9.62
N LEU A 14 -16.11 -2.45 -8.78
CA LEU A 14 -16.65 -1.32 -8.01
C LEU A 14 -16.77 -0.04 -8.84
N GLU A 15 -16.12 0.05 -10.00
CA GLU A 15 -16.20 1.21 -10.90
C GLU A 15 -17.43 1.14 -11.82
N ALA A 16 -18.05 -0.03 -11.93
CA ALA A 16 -19.26 -0.21 -12.73
C ALA A 16 -20.45 0.54 -12.10
N PRO A 17 -21.39 1.07 -12.91
CA PRO A 17 -22.59 1.75 -12.41
C PRO A 17 -23.46 0.90 -11.48
N ASN A 18 -23.40 -0.41 -11.61
CA ASN A 18 -24.06 -1.39 -10.74
C ASN A 18 -23.09 -2.53 -10.40
N PRO A 19 -22.24 -2.40 -9.37
CA PRO A 19 -21.29 -3.43 -8.98
C PRO A 19 -21.91 -4.81 -8.73
N ALA A 20 -23.12 -4.87 -8.18
CA ALA A 20 -23.81 -6.12 -7.90
C ALA A 20 -24.16 -6.93 -9.17
N ALA A 21 -24.21 -6.28 -10.34
CA ALA A 21 -24.43 -6.96 -11.61
C ALA A 21 -23.12 -7.47 -12.27
N THR A 22 -21.96 -7.19 -11.69
CA THR A 22 -20.64 -7.53 -12.24
C THR A 22 -20.03 -8.78 -11.64
N ILE A 23 -20.82 -9.56 -10.92
CA ILE A 23 -20.36 -10.79 -10.24
C ILE A 23 -19.63 -11.70 -11.21
N THR A 24 -18.35 -11.96 -10.94
CA THR A 24 -17.51 -12.87 -11.71
C THR A 24 -16.85 -13.87 -10.77
N THR A 25 -17.07 -15.17 -10.98
CA THR A 25 -16.36 -16.22 -10.26
C THR A 25 -14.96 -16.37 -10.87
N VAL A 26 -13.92 -16.07 -10.13
CA VAL A 26 -12.53 -16.16 -10.58
C VAL A 26 -11.89 -17.50 -10.17
N HIS A 27 -12.45 -18.16 -9.17
CA HIS A 27 -12.13 -19.52 -8.76
C HIS A 27 -13.34 -20.22 -8.19
N SER A 28 -13.46 -21.52 -8.48
CA SER A 28 -14.39 -22.45 -7.80
C SER A 28 -13.76 -23.83 -7.72
N GLY A 29 -13.93 -24.50 -6.61
CA GLY A 29 -13.34 -25.80 -6.33
C GLY A 29 -14.25 -26.70 -5.50
N PHE A 30 -13.64 -27.57 -4.70
CA PHE A 30 -14.33 -28.44 -3.73
C PHE A 30 -13.88 -28.14 -2.30
N ASP A 31 -12.86 -27.29 -2.15
CA ASP A 31 -12.23 -27.00 -0.86
C ASP A 31 -12.66 -25.61 -0.40
N PHE A 32 -12.88 -25.46 0.89
CA PHE A 32 -13.30 -24.19 1.47
C PHE A 32 -12.17 -23.15 1.33
N ILE A 33 -12.49 -21.99 0.78
CA ILE A 33 -11.61 -20.83 0.70
C ILE A 33 -11.90 -19.91 1.88
N GLY A 34 -10.90 -19.72 2.72
CA GLY A 34 -11.00 -18.91 3.93
C GLY A 34 -10.74 -17.43 3.70
N ALA A 35 -9.93 -16.82 4.57
CA ALA A 35 -9.64 -15.39 4.52
C ALA A 35 -8.86 -15.01 3.25
N LEU A 36 -9.24 -13.86 2.69
CA LEU A 36 -8.48 -13.13 1.68
C LEU A 36 -7.70 -12.01 2.36
N GLN A 37 -6.46 -11.80 1.93
CA GLN A 37 -5.63 -10.73 2.46
C GLN A 37 -4.74 -10.10 1.38
N LEU A 38 -4.78 -8.77 1.29
CA LEU A 38 -3.88 -8.01 0.43
C LEU A 38 -2.48 -8.00 1.05
N GLY A 39 -1.49 -8.44 0.30
CA GLY A 39 -0.08 -8.40 0.68
C GLY A 39 0.59 -7.06 0.33
N PRO A 40 1.79 -6.80 0.88
CA PRO A 40 2.55 -5.58 0.59
C PRO A 40 3.05 -5.51 -0.87
N ASP A 41 3.07 -6.63 -1.56
CA ASP A 41 3.42 -6.74 -3.00
C ASP A 41 2.22 -6.48 -3.94
N GLY A 42 1.08 -6.02 -3.40
CA GLY A 42 -0.13 -5.73 -4.16
C GLY A 42 -0.93 -6.96 -4.60
N LYS A 43 -0.52 -8.18 -4.22
CA LYS A 43 -1.27 -9.41 -4.50
C LYS A 43 -2.24 -9.74 -3.37
N ILE A 44 -3.29 -10.51 -3.69
CA ILE A 44 -4.18 -11.03 -2.66
C ILE A 44 -3.88 -12.50 -2.44
N TYR A 45 -3.73 -12.87 -1.16
CA TYR A 45 -3.49 -14.23 -0.69
C TYR A 45 -4.75 -14.81 -0.10
N ALA A 46 -5.01 -16.10 -0.37
CA ALA A 46 -6.16 -16.82 0.15
C ALA A 46 -5.72 -18.10 0.89
N ALA A 47 -6.32 -18.34 2.05
CA ALA A 47 -6.19 -19.62 2.73
C ALA A 47 -7.13 -20.63 2.07
N ASN A 48 -6.62 -21.83 1.77
CA ASN A 48 -7.37 -22.91 1.12
C ASN A 48 -7.25 -24.20 1.94
N THR A 49 -8.38 -24.76 2.37
CA THR A 49 -8.39 -25.97 3.21
C THR A 49 -7.92 -27.22 2.48
N GLY A 50 -8.00 -27.25 1.15
CA GLY A 50 -7.51 -28.36 0.32
C GLY A 50 -5.99 -28.40 0.18
N ASN A 51 -5.31 -27.27 0.39
CA ASN A 51 -3.84 -27.22 0.38
C ASN A 51 -3.31 -26.32 1.49
N GLN A 52 -3.26 -26.85 2.69
CA GLN A 52 -2.85 -26.13 3.88
C GLN A 52 -1.36 -25.77 3.93
N SER A 53 -0.52 -26.38 3.07
CA SER A 53 0.91 -26.11 2.99
C SER A 53 1.29 -24.99 2.00
N ALA A 54 0.29 -24.38 1.37
CA ALA A 54 0.43 -23.26 0.43
C ALA A 54 -0.72 -22.29 0.57
N LEU A 55 -0.56 -21.07 0.02
CA LEU A 55 -1.63 -20.12 -0.17
C LEU A 55 -1.97 -20.02 -1.66
N ASP A 56 -3.24 -19.81 -1.95
CA ASP A 56 -3.67 -19.38 -3.27
C ASP A 56 -3.36 -17.90 -3.45
N VAL A 57 -3.13 -17.46 -4.68
CA VAL A 57 -2.71 -16.09 -4.99
C VAL A 57 -3.52 -15.51 -6.13
N ILE A 58 -4.01 -14.29 -5.95
CA ILE A 58 -4.52 -13.42 -7.03
C ILE A 58 -3.38 -12.47 -7.39
N ASN A 59 -2.80 -12.65 -8.57
CA ASN A 59 -1.54 -11.99 -8.95
C ASN A 59 -1.72 -10.54 -9.44
N ALA A 60 -2.87 -10.23 -10.05
CA ALA A 60 -3.21 -8.92 -10.58
C ALA A 60 -4.64 -8.53 -10.14
N PRO A 61 -4.87 -8.17 -8.85
CA PRO A 61 -6.21 -8.00 -8.32
C PRO A 61 -6.98 -6.81 -8.93
N GLU A 62 -6.31 -5.90 -9.62
CA GLU A 62 -6.94 -4.79 -10.34
C GLU A 62 -7.55 -5.22 -11.68
N GLU A 63 -7.14 -6.38 -12.21
CA GLU A 63 -7.65 -6.92 -13.47
C GLU A 63 -8.95 -7.71 -13.27
N LEU A 64 -9.84 -7.69 -14.28
CA LEU A 64 -11.15 -8.34 -14.20
C LEU A 64 -11.13 -9.79 -14.71
N GLY A 65 -11.91 -10.62 -14.05
CA GLY A 65 -12.13 -12.01 -14.43
C GLY A 65 -10.83 -12.83 -14.43
N VAL A 66 -10.61 -13.59 -15.47
CA VAL A 66 -9.44 -14.48 -15.60
C VAL A 66 -8.11 -13.73 -15.64
N LEU A 67 -8.13 -12.45 -16.00
CA LEU A 67 -6.93 -11.62 -16.07
C LEU A 67 -6.37 -11.29 -14.66
N CYS A 68 -7.18 -11.42 -13.60
CA CYS A 68 -6.70 -11.26 -12.24
C CYS A 68 -5.64 -12.32 -11.85
N GLY A 69 -5.50 -13.39 -12.64
CA GLY A 69 -4.44 -14.38 -12.51
C GLY A 69 -4.52 -15.18 -11.22
N TYR A 70 -5.72 -15.72 -10.87
CA TYR A 70 -5.84 -16.63 -9.72
C TYR A 70 -4.97 -17.88 -9.93
N THR A 71 -4.18 -18.23 -8.92
CA THR A 71 -3.28 -19.37 -8.92
C THR A 71 -3.50 -20.19 -7.64
N ASN A 72 -3.97 -21.44 -7.80
CA ASN A 72 -4.07 -22.39 -6.70
C ASN A 72 -2.67 -22.79 -6.23
N ALA A 73 -2.45 -22.85 -4.91
CA ALA A 73 -1.14 -23.16 -4.32
C ALA A 73 0.00 -22.27 -4.86
N GLY A 74 -0.28 -20.99 -5.09
CA GLY A 74 0.64 -20.06 -5.75
C GLY A 74 1.90 -19.74 -4.94
N ILE A 75 1.86 -19.89 -3.61
CA ILE A 75 3.03 -19.73 -2.74
C ILE A 75 3.07 -20.81 -1.66
N ALA A 76 4.19 -21.54 -1.58
CA ALA A 76 4.41 -22.55 -0.55
C ALA A 76 4.73 -21.89 0.80
N LEU A 77 4.14 -22.42 1.87
CA LEU A 77 4.48 -22.03 3.24
C LEU A 77 5.78 -22.67 3.70
N ALA A 78 6.40 -22.09 4.72
CA ALA A 78 7.59 -22.67 5.33
C ALA A 78 7.31 -24.10 5.86
N PRO A 79 8.27 -25.03 5.77
CA PRO A 79 8.10 -26.40 6.28
C PRO A 79 7.62 -26.40 7.73
N GLY A 80 6.56 -27.17 8.01
CA GLY A 80 5.96 -27.29 9.35
C GLY A 80 4.95 -26.18 9.70
N THR A 81 4.63 -25.30 8.76
CA THR A 81 3.54 -24.30 8.91
C THR A 81 2.34 -24.67 8.04
N SER A 82 1.15 -24.22 8.45
CA SER A 82 -0.08 -24.45 7.68
C SER A 82 -1.03 -23.24 7.81
N ALA A 83 -1.79 -22.99 6.74
CA ALA A 83 -2.93 -22.10 6.74
C ALA A 83 -4.21 -22.91 6.54
N ILE A 84 -5.22 -22.72 7.39
CA ILE A 84 -6.47 -23.47 7.31
C ILE A 84 -7.58 -22.54 6.80
N ILE A 85 -8.05 -21.62 7.63
CA ILE A 85 -9.17 -20.70 7.30
C ILE A 85 -8.74 -19.25 7.39
N GLY A 86 -7.89 -18.92 8.36
CA GLY A 86 -7.42 -17.57 8.64
C GLY A 86 -6.01 -17.33 8.13
N LEU A 87 -5.74 -16.09 7.76
CA LEU A 87 -4.39 -15.57 7.56
C LEU A 87 -4.03 -14.71 8.78
N PRO A 88 -2.74 -14.66 9.18
CA PRO A 88 -2.33 -13.74 10.23
C PRO A 88 -2.70 -12.32 9.82
N PRO A 89 -3.22 -11.48 10.75
CA PRO A 89 -3.50 -10.10 10.43
C PRO A 89 -2.16 -9.43 10.05
N PHE A 90 -1.97 -9.12 8.77
CA PHE A 90 -0.98 -8.13 8.39
C PHE A 90 -1.50 -6.79 8.87
N ILE A 91 -0.89 -6.27 9.88
CA ILE A 91 -0.85 -4.84 10.01
C ILE A 91 0.00 -4.44 8.79
N GLN A 92 -0.65 -4.04 7.71
CA GLN A 92 0.03 -3.17 6.75
C GLN A 92 0.48 -2.01 7.63
N SER A 93 1.75 -1.96 7.90
CA SER A 93 2.33 -0.79 8.53
C SER A 93 2.21 0.29 7.48
N PHE A 94 1.05 0.97 7.46
CA PHE A 94 0.92 2.19 6.71
C PHE A 94 2.01 3.10 7.25
N PHE A 95 2.99 3.38 6.41
CA PHE A 95 3.96 4.42 6.71
C PHE A 95 3.17 5.72 6.71
N LEU A 96 2.69 6.11 7.89
CA LEU A 96 2.00 7.37 8.07
C LEU A 96 3.04 8.42 8.37
N ALA A 97 3.11 9.42 7.51
CA ALA A 97 3.90 10.61 7.75
C ALA A 97 3.07 11.86 7.49
N SER A 98 3.38 12.90 8.20
CA SER A 98 2.83 14.24 7.98
C SER A 98 3.92 15.27 8.07
N ILE A 99 3.83 16.30 7.23
CA ILE A 99 4.71 17.45 7.26
C ILE A 99 4.17 18.44 8.30
N VAL A 100 5.03 18.82 9.24
CA VAL A 100 4.76 19.86 10.23
C VAL A 100 5.59 21.08 9.86
N VAL A 101 4.93 22.24 9.73
CA VAL A 101 5.56 23.50 9.34
C VAL A 101 5.45 24.51 10.47
N GLU A 102 6.58 25.15 10.82
CA GLU A 102 6.63 26.21 11.81
C GLU A 102 7.30 27.46 11.22
N ASN A 103 6.91 28.66 11.70
CA ASN A 103 7.49 29.94 11.30
C ASN A 103 7.36 30.20 9.78
N ASN A 104 6.14 30.30 9.29
CA ASN A 104 5.84 30.50 7.86
C ASN A 104 5.76 32.00 7.46
N CYS A 105 6.42 32.90 8.18
CA CYS A 105 6.45 34.33 7.88
C CYS A 105 7.55 34.65 6.85
N LEU A 106 7.22 35.51 5.86
CA LEU A 106 8.22 35.97 4.89
C LEU A 106 9.36 36.71 5.58
N GLY A 107 10.59 36.38 5.19
CA GLY A 107 11.82 36.95 5.77
C GLY A 107 12.36 36.21 6.98
N GLU A 108 11.64 35.21 7.48
CA GLU A 108 12.09 34.28 8.51
C GLU A 108 12.36 32.89 7.91
N SER A 109 13.12 32.10 8.64
CA SER A 109 13.39 30.70 8.24
C SER A 109 12.20 29.83 8.62
N THR A 110 11.55 29.25 7.63
CA THR A 110 10.50 28.23 7.84
C THR A 110 11.15 26.92 8.27
N GLN A 111 10.70 26.34 9.37
CA GLN A 111 11.15 25.05 9.85
C GLN A 111 10.21 23.95 9.38
N PHE A 112 10.79 22.87 8.90
CA PHE A 112 10.05 21.69 8.47
C PHE A 112 10.44 20.49 9.33
N ASN A 113 9.43 19.77 9.78
CA ASN A 113 9.59 18.54 10.52
C ASN A 113 8.71 17.47 9.89
N VAL A 114 9.14 16.23 9.92
CA VAL A 114 8.31 15.09 9.55
C VAL A 114 7.90 14.34 10.82
N SER A 115 6.60 14.13 10.99
CA SER A 115 6.06 13.25 12.01
C SER A 115 5.73 11.91 11.37
N THR A 116 6.38 10.82 11.78
CA THR A 116 6.22 9.49 11.22
C THR A 116 5.80 8.47 12.26
N SER A 117 5.07 7.44 11.83
CA SER A 117 4.71 6.29 12.66
C SER A 117 5.85 5.28 12.83
N GLN A 118 6.87 5.33 11.96
CA GLN A 118 7.97 4.38 11.90
C GLN A 118 9.30 5.06 11.58
N ALA A 119 10.40 4.37 11.86
CA ALA A 119 11.74 4.79 11.42
C ALA A 119 11.85 4.69 9.88
N PHE A 120 12.66 5.56 9.30
CA PHE A 120 12.97 5.59 7.88
C PHE A 120 14.49 5.73 7.67
N ASP A 121 14.95 5.42 6.46
CA ASP A 121 16.39 5.43 6.14
C ASP A 121 16.84 6.77 5.57
N GLU A 122 16.04 7.34 4.64
CA GLU A 122 16.37 8.57 3.93
C GLU A 122 15.13 9.46 3.77
N ILE A 123 15.37 10.76 3.63
CA ILE A 123 14.35 11.76 3.32
C ILE A 123 14.89 12.75 2.29
N LEU A 124 14.07 13.10 1.31
CA LEU A 124 14.34 14.16 0.33
C LEU A 124 13.17 15.15 0.33
N TRP A 125 13.47 16.38 0.73
CA TRP A 125 12.54 17.50 0.69
C TRP A 125 12.62 18.23 -0.64
N ASN A 126 11.45 18.70 -1.11
CA ASN A 126 11.34 19.71 -2.15
C ASN A 126 10.41 20.82 -1.65
N PHE A 127 10.91 22.04 -1.56
CA PHE A 127 10.20 23.18 -0.97
C PHE A 127 9.25 23.89 -1.96
N GLY A 128 9.15 23.38 -3.19
CA GLY A 128 8.11 23.79 -4.14
C GLY A 128 8.31 25.16 -4.79
N ASP A 129 9.48 25.80 -4.65
CA ASP A 129 9.77 27.12 -5.26
C ASP A 129 10.31 27.03 -6.70
N GLY A 130 10.50 25.80 -7.21
CA GLY A 130 11.01 25.55 -8.57
C GLY A 130 12.52 25.81 -8.74
N LEU A 131 13.27 26.08 -7.67
CA LEU A 131 14.70 26.30 -7.76
C LEU A 131 15.47 24.98 -7.55
N PRO A 132 16.61 24.78 -8.22
CA PRO A 132 17.46 23.61 -7.99
C PRO A 132 17.99 23.50 -6.55
N THR A 133 18.06 24.62 -5.84
CA THR A 133 18.47 24.70 -4.43
C THR A 133 17.32 24.51 -3.45
N GLY A 134 16.09 24.39 -3.94
CA GLY A 134 14.87 24.20 -3.14
C GLY A 134 14.67 22.76 -2.67
N THR A 135 15.76 22.05 -2.32
CA THR A 135 15.73 20.66 -1.81
C THR A 135 16.63 20.49 -0.59
N SER A 136 16.35 19.47 0.23
CA SER A 136 17.17 19.12 1.39
C SER A 136 17.03 17.64 1.73
N THR A 137 18.10 17.05 2.27
CA THR A 137 18.10 15.69 2.85
C THR A 137 18.18 15.68 4.36
N ALA A 138 18.14 16.84 5.00
CA ALA A 138 18.11 16.93 6.47
C ALA A 138 16.76 16.42 7.02
N ILE A 139 16.78 15.77 8.17
CA ILE A 139 15.55 15.26 8.80
C ILE A 139 14.60 16.43 9.16
N ASN A 140 15.16 17.50 9.70
CA ASN A 140 14.41 18.71 10.09
C ASN A 140 15.05 19.93 9.43
N PRO A 141 14.78 20.19 8.14
CA PRO A 141 15.39 21.31 7.43
C PRO A 141 14.74 22.63 7.79
N SER A 142 15.49 23.69 7.53
CA SER A 142 14.95 25.04 7.45
C SER A 142 15.13 25.60 6.05
N TYR A 143 14.15 26.38 5.58
CA TYR A 143 14.19 26.99 4.25
C TYR A 143 13.68 28.42 4.27
N ASN A 144 14.36 29.32 3.53
CA ASN A 144 13.97 30.72 3.39
C ASN A 144 13.40 30.96 1.98
N TYR A 145 12.12 31.26 1.91
CA TYR A 145 11.48 31.67 0.66
C TYR A 145 11.83 33.13 0.32
N ALA A 146 12.29 33.35 -0.91
CA ALA A 146 12.67 34.70 -1.36
C ALA A 146 11.45 35.60 -1.67
N ASN A 147 10.31 35.01 -1.98
CA ASN A 147 9.09 35.72 -2.36
C ASN A 147 7.90 35.23 -1.54
N PRO A 148 6.88 36.09 -1.32
CA PRO A 148 5.63 35.63 -0.74
C PRO A 148 4.87 34.76 -1.76
N GLY A 149 4.19 33.70 -1.29
CA GLY A 149 3.44 32.81 -2.17
C GLY A 149 2.89 31.61 -1.42
N THR A 150 2.19 30.77 -2.15
CA THR A 150 1.79 29.44 -1.68
C THR A 150 2.71 28.43 -2.36
N TYR A 151 3.37 27.62 -1.56
CA TYR A 151 4.33 26.60 -2.03
C TYR A 151 3.83 25.22 -1.63
N THR A 152 3.86 24.29 -2.58
CA THR A 152 3.59 22.87 -2.28
C THR A 152 4.90 22.22 -1.90
N VAL A 153 5.06 21.93 -0.61
CA VAL A 153 6.24 21.23 -0.07
C VAL A 153 5.99 19.74 -0.12
N THR A 154 6.96 18.98 -0.60
CA THR A 154 6.90 17.52 -0.58
C THR A 154 8.08 16.92 0.17
N ALA A 155 7.85 15.82 0.86
CA ALA A 155 8.86 14.99 1.48
C ALA A 155 8.75 13.58 0.90
N GLU A 156 9.81 13.13 0.22
CA GLU A 156 9.98 11.76 -0.23
C GLU A 156 10.77 11.01 0.83
N ILE A 157 10.20 9.94 1.37
CA ILE A 157 10.77 9.17 2.47
C ILE A 157 11.00 7.74 2.00
N THR A 158 12.23 7.25 2.19
CA THR A 158 12.64 5.89 1.86
C THR A 158 12.73 5.05 3.13
N SER A 159 12.10 3.87 3.12
CA SER A 159 12.20 2.85 4.17
C SER A 159 12.43 1.49 3.52
N GLY A 160 13.63 0.96 3.63
CA GLY A 160 14.05 -0.24 2.90
C GLY A 160 13.99 -0.04 1.40
N THR A 161 13.10 -0.72 0.71
CA THR A 161 12.86 -0.60 -0.74
C THR A 161 11.65 0.25 -1.09
N GLU A 162 10.89 0.71 -0.10
CA GLU A 162 9.68 1.50 -0.31
C GLU A 162 9.98 2.99 -0.29
N ILE A 163 9.38 3.73 -1.22
CA ILE A 163 9.46 5.17 -1.34
C ILE A 163 8.04 5.74 -1.25
N ASN A 164 7.83 6.65 -0.30
CA ASN A 164 6.54 7.29 -0.08
C ASN A 164 6.69 8.81 -0.14
N THR A 165 5.78 9.49 -0.86
CA THR A 165 5.78 10.95 -1.00
C THR A 165 4.60 11.56 -0.25
N PHE A 166 4.86 12.58 0.54
CA PHE A 166 3.89 13.33 1.35
C PHE A 166 3.92 14.82 0.98
N SER A 167 2.79 15.52 1.10
CA SER A 167 2.65 16.95 0.83
C SER A 167 1.68 17.62 1.80
#